data_7ad4c0a25336c86a5d165f232d270475
#
_entry.id   7ad4c0a25336c86a5d165f232d270475
#
_cell.length_a   1.000
_cell.length_b   1.000
_cell.length_c   1.000
_cell.angle_alpha   90.00
_cell.angle_beta   90.00
_cell.angle_gamma   90.00
#
_symmetry.space_group_name_H-M   'P 1'
#
loop_
_entity.id
_entity.type
_entity.pdbx_description
1 polymer ?
#
loop_
_entity_poly.entity_id
_entity_poly.type
_entity_poly.pdbx_seq_one_letter_code
_entity_poly.pdbx_strand_id
1 'polypeptide(L)'
;MENDVRNTPQKLYVLGHPVAHSKSPVMYNAVYGKLGFPWEYGLMDCATPVEAKAFLAARDFLSVNITTPYKPEALAAATARAASAKLAHGANILVKKGDALIAFNTDGRGCVGYLERTGFSFDGAKIAICGTGPTALAILHAAAIAGASEVLLLSRDKERARDALDRYVDEFGTLAHATVDLQAAVDGHRSFLTAYDETTFKFGSYTTSTQAITAADLVINATPLGMREGDPAPFDVSLFREGQRAFDVVYAHGETAFAAGAKAAGCTFADGGGMLVAQAVATVQAVCDVSGIDCEFSFDELFEVMANAAGFNV
;
A
#
# COMPACT_ATOMS: atom_id res chain seq x y z
N MET A 1 24.92 19.63 -17.24
CA MET A 1 25.37 18.45 -16.48
C MET A 1 24.21 18.14 -15.53
N GLU A 2 23.40 17.11 -15.85
CA GLU A 2 22.46 16.59 -14.87
C GLU A 2 23.28 16.11 -13.68
N ASN A 3 22.97 16.60 -12.49
CA ASN A 3 23.61 16.12 -11.27
C ASN A 3 23.27 14.63 -11.18
N ASP A 4 24.27 13.78 -11.21
CA ASP A 4 24.13 12.34 -11.02
C ASP A 4 23.64 12.08 -9.60
N VAL A 5 22.30 11.98 -9.46
CA VAL A 5 21.61 11.78 -8.19
C VAL A 5 22.14 10.54 -7.46
N ARG A 6 22.57 9.51 -8.20
CA ARG A 6 23.13 8.26 -7.67
C ARG A 6 24.35 8.50 -6.78
N ASN A 7 25.26 9.38 -7.20
CA ASN A 7 26.56 9.59 -6.57
C ASN A 7 26.62 10.84 -5.68
N THR A 8 25.46 11.51 -5.47
CA THR A 8 25.39 12.69 -4.59
C THR A 8 24.61 12.37 -3.32
N PRO A 9 25.02 12.91 -2.14
CA PRO A 9 24.25 12.74 -0.90
C PRO A 9 22.81 13.21 -1.06
N GLN A 10 21.86 12.38 -0.66
CA GLN A 10 20.44 12.69 -0.69
C GLN A 10 19.82 12.43 0.67
N LYS A 11 18.78 13.19 1.00
CA LYS A 11 17.96 12.97 2.18
C LYS A 11 16.64 12.34 1.78
N LEU A 12 16.25 11.30 2.48
CA LEU A 12 14.97 10.61 2.32
C LEU A 12 14.34 10.43 3.70
N TYR A 13 13.02 10.35 3.77
CA TYR A 13 12.35 10.30 5.07
C TYR A 13 11.11 9.40 5.05
N VAL A 14 10.69 8.95 6.24
CA VAL A 14 9.29 8.63 6.50
C VAL A 14 8.65 9.75 7.31
N LEU A 15 7.49 10.23 6.87
CA LEU A 15 6.70 11.26 7.51
C LEU A 15 5.37 10.67 8.02
N GLY A 16 5.03 10.94 9.27
CA GLY A 16 3.80 10.50 9.91
C GLY A 16 3.74 10.97 11.34
N HIS A 17 2.79 10.43 12.13
CA HIS A 17 2.72 10.68 13.58
C HIS A 17 1.89 9.59 14.29
N PRO A 18 2.46 8.92 15.33
CA PRO A 18 3.87 8.89 15.71
C PRO A 18 4.69 7.96 14.79
N VAL A 19 5.95 8.28 14.50
CA VAL A 19 6.83 7.47 13.62
C VAL A 19 8.13 6.96 14.29
N ALA A 20 8.34 7.27 15.56
CA ALA A 20 9.58 6.90 16.26
C ALA A 20 9.90 5.39 16.26
N HIS A 21 8.87 4.55 16.17
CA HIS A 21 8.98 3.08 16.13
C HIS A 21 9.13 2.51 14.70
N SER A 22 9.13 3.37 13.67
CA SER A 22 9.18 2.92 12.28
C SER A 22 10.47 2.15 11.96
N LYS A 23 10.32 1.01 11.29
CA LYS A 23 11.43 0.20 10.77
C LYS A 23 11.97 0.73 9.43
N SER A 24 11.32 1.72 8.82
CA SER A 24 11.75 2.27 7.53
C SER A 24 13.21 2.71 7.49
N PRO A 25 13.75 3.46 8.47
CA PRO A 25 15.15 3.89 8.40
C PRO A 25 16.16 2.75 8.31
N VAL A 26 15.98 1.69 9.10
CA VAL A 26 16.92 0.55 9.07
C VAL A 26 16.83 -0.22 7.74
N MET A 27 15.62 -0.37 7.19
CA MET A 27 15.40 -1.04 5.91
C MET A 27 16.01 -0.27 4.75
N TYR A 28 15.68 1.01 4.60
CA TYR A 28 16.13 1.83 3.47
C TYR A 28 17.62 2.11 3.51
N ASN A 29 18.20 2.42 4.69
CA ASN A 29 19.64 2.62 4.82
C ASN A 29 20.44 1.35 4.50
N ALA A 30 19.94 0.16 4.85
CA ALA A 30 20.57 -1.10 4.47
C ALA A 30 20.57 -1.30 2.95
N VAL A 31 19.47 -0.99 2.27
CA VAL A 31 19.38 -1.11 0.80
C VAL A 31 20.24 -0.07 0.10
N TYR A 32 20.18 1.21 0.53
CA TYR A 32 21.00 2.25 -0.11
C TYR A 32 22.50 1.99 0.10
N GLY A 33 22.90 1.45 1.27
CA GLY A 33 24.26 0.99 1.50
C GLY A 33 24.66 -0.16 0.56
N LYS A 34 23.77 -1.15 0.33
CA LYS A 34 24.00 -2.24 -0.64
C LYS A 34 24.11 -1.75 -2.08
N LEU A 35 23.29 -0.75 -2.45
CA LEU A 35 23.30 -0.13 -3.77
C LEU A 35 24.51 0.81 -3.97
N GLY A 36 25.26 1.11 -2.90
CA GLY A 36 26.40 2.04 -2.94
C GLY A 36 25.97 3.50 -3.09
N PHE A 37 24.72 3.84 -2.71
CA PHE A 37 24.24 5.22 -2.77
C PHE A 37 24.62 5.98 -1.49
N PRO A 38 25.14 7.20 -1.57
CA PRO A 38 25.42 8.05 -0.41
C PRO A 38 24.15 8.73 0.11
N TRP A 39 23.07 7.98 0.24
CA TRP A 39 21.75 8.46 0.63
C TRP A 39 21.47 8.14 2.09
N GLU A 40 20.83 9.08 2.78
CA GLU A 40 20.46 8.94 4.18
C GLU A 40 18.94 8.97 4.33
N TYR A 41 18.41 7.96 5.00
CA TYR A 41 16.98 7.85 5.27
C TYR A 41 16.70 8.06 6.76
N GLY A 42 15.86 9.06 7.08
CA GLY A 42 15.53 9.47 8.43
C GLY A 42 14.03 9.41 8.76
N LEU A 43 13.71 9.88 9.96
CA LEU A 43 12.34 10.04 10.48
C LEU A 43 11.94 11.51 10.44
N MET A 44 10.68 11.79 10.08
CA MET A 44 10.05 13.09 10.20
C MET A 44 8.72 12.93 10.94
N ASP A 45 8.77 13.15 12.26
CA ASP A 45 7.59 13.12 13.12
C ASP A 45 6.91 14.49 13.11
N CYS A 46 5.74 14.58 12.47
CA CYS A 46 4.94 15.79 12.40
C CYS A 46 3.68 15.60 13.24
N ALA A 47 3.63 16.23 14.41
CA ALA A 47 2.49 16.09 15.31
C ALA A 47 1.20 16.75 14.78
N THR A 48 1.34 17.70 13.84
CA THR A 48 0.21 18.45 13.28
C THR A 48 0.22 18.46 11.76
N PRO A 49 -0.96 18.57 11.11
CA PRO A 49 -1.05 18.75 9.67
C PRO A 49 -0.31 20.00 9.14
N VAL A 50 -0.16 21.04 9.99
CA VAL A 50 0.56 22.25 9.62
C VAL A 50 2.05 21.98 9.46
N GLU A 51 2.65 21.25 10.39
CA GLU A 51 4.05 20.81 10.32
C GLU A 51 4.29 19.93 9.10
N ALA A 52 3.42 18.95 8.86
CA ALA A 52 3.50 18.07 7.71
C ALA A 52 3.46 18.85 6.39
N LYS A 53 2.53 19.80 6.25
CA LYS A 53 2.43 20.67 5.07
C LYS A 53 3.66 21.55 4.89
N ALA A 54 4.20 22.11 5.97
CA ALA A 54 5.41 22.95 5.93
C ALA A 54 6.63 22.13 5.46
N PHE A 55 6.81 20.91 5.99
CA PHE A 55 7.87 20.00 5.55
C PHE A 55 7.75 19.63 4.06
N LEU A 56 6.55 19.24 3.62
CA LEU A 56 6.30 18.89 2.21
C LEU A 56 6.51 20.09 1.27
N ALA A 57 6.18 21.30 1.71
CA ALA A 57 6.37 22.53 0.93
C ALA A 57 7.85 22.94 0.80
N ALA A 58 8.67 22.66 1.81
CA ALA A 58 10.11 22.96 1.78
C ALA A 58 10.87 22.13 0.75
N ARG A 59 10.40 20.87 0.44
CA ARG A 59 10.97 19.98 -0.57
C ARG A 59 12.48 19.70 -0.41
N ASP A 60 13.01 19.75 0.84
CA ASP A 60 14.40 19.42 1.16
C ASP A 60 14.60 17.92 1.33
N PHE A 61 14.24 17.16 0.29
CA PHE A 61 14.37 15.70 0.21
C PHE A 61 14.39 15.24 -1.25
N LEU A 62 14.94 14.06 -1.50
CA LEU A 62 14.78 13.34 -2.76
C LEU A 62 13.43 12.61 -2.79
N SER A 63 13.11 11.87 -1.72
CA SER A 63 11.80 11.25 -1.55
C SER A 63 11.37 11.23 -0.09
N VAL A 64 10.05 11.11 0.12
CA VAL A 64 9.47 10.95 1.42
C VAL A 64 8.35 9.92 1.38
N ASN A 65 8.49 8.84 2.19
CA ASN A 65 7.39 7.94 2.46
C ASN A 65 6.40 8.59 3.43
N ILE A 66 5.13 8.33 3.23
CA ILE A 66 4.06 8.90 4.03
C ILE A 66 3.28 7.79 4.71
N THR A 67 3.17 7.88 6.03
CA THR A 67 2.29 7.00 6.80
C THR A 67 1.15 7.78 7.43
N THR A 68 0.36 7.12 8.26
CA THR A 68 -0.77 7.71 8.98
C THR A 68 -0.34 8.96 9.77
N PRO A 69 -1.14 10.04 9.74
CA PRO A 69 -2.43 10.16 9.04
C PRO A 69 -2.35 10.91 7.68
N TYR A 70 -1.18 11.18 7.12
CA TYR A 70 -0.93 12.24 6.12
C TYR A 70 -0.95 11.80 4.64
N LYS A 71 -1.40 10.59 4.32
CA LYS A 71 -1.46 10.12 2.90
C LYS A 71 -2.34 11.00 1.97
N PRO A 72 -3.51 11.53 2.42
CA PRO A 72 -4.30 12.47 1.62
C PRO A 72 -3.59 13.83 1.42
N GLU A 73 -2.95 14.35 2.46
CA GLU A 73 -2.18 15.60 2.41
C GLU A 73 -1.00 15.50 1.44
N ALA A 74 -0.32 14.36 1.43
CA ALA A 74 0.77 14.10 0.49
C ALA A 74 0.27 14.09 -0.96
N LEU A 75 -0.86 13.43 -1.23
CA LEU A 75 -1.49 13.47 -2.54
C LEU A 75 -1.84 14.90 -2.98
N ALA A 76 -2.37 15.71 -2.05
CA ALA A 76 -2.72 17.10 -2.31
C ALA A 76 -1.48 17.98 -2.59
N ALA A 77 -0.34 17.72 -1.93
CA ALA A 77 0.91 18.46 -2.10
C ALA A 77 1.64 18.14 -3.42
N ALA A 78 1.31 17.02 -4.07
CA ALA A 78 1.97 16.58 -5.29
C ALA A 78 1.59 17.44 -6.50
N THR A 79 2.59 17.73 -7.37
CA THR A 79 2.40 18.41 -8.65
C THR A 79 2.04 17.43 -9.78
N ALA A 80 2.44 16.17 -9.64
CA ALA A 80 2.07 15.08 -10.53
C ALA A 80 1.63 13.87 -9.70
N ARG A 81 0.67 13.08 -10.20
CA ARG A 81 0.05 12.00 -9.46
C ARG A 81 -0.06 10.77 -10.33
N ALA A 82 0.61 9.69 -9.94
CA ALA A 82 0.44 8.39 -10.59
C ALA A 82 -0.97 7.83 -10.35
N ALA A 83 -1.43 6.94 -11.23
CA ALA A 83 -2.73 6.28 -11.12
C ALA A 83 -2.90 5.59 -9.74
N SER A 84 -1.87 4.90 -9.26
CA SER A 84 -1.89 4.24 -7.95
C SER A 84 -2.22 5.18 -6.78
N ALA A 85 -1.70 6.41 -6.78
CA ALA A 85 -1.98 7.39 -5.74
C ALA A 85 -3.37 8.03 -5.90
N LYS A 86 -3.81 8.29 -7.14
CA LYS A 86 -5.14 8.83 -7.44
C LYS A 86 -6.23 7.85 -6.99
N LEU A 87 -6.16 6.60 -7.44
CA LEU A 87 -7.13 5.55 -7.13
C LEU A 87 -7.18 5.21 -5.64
N ALA A 88 -6.04 5.28 -4.95
CA ALA A 88 -5.99 5.12 -3.48
C ALA A 88 -6.52 6.36 -2.72
N HIS A 89 -6.75 7.49 -3.38
CA HIS A 89 -7.03 8.78 -2.73
C HIS A 89 -6.00 9.15 -1.65
N GLY A 90 -4.72 8.77 -1.88
CA GLY A 90 -3.63 9.05 -0.95
C GLY A 90 -2.30 8.53 -1.45
N ALA A 91 -1.24 9.27 -1.19
CA ALA A 91 0.12 8.87 -1.51
C ALA A 91 0.83 8.31 -0.29
N ASN A 92 1.52 7.17 -0.45
CA ASN A 92 2.44 6.67 0.57
C ASN A 92 3.89 6.99 0.25
N ILE A 93 4.16 7.59 -0.93
CA ILE A 93 5.45 8.11 -1.30
C ILE A 93 5.32 9.33 -2.22
N LEU A 94 6.18 10.31 -2.00
CA LEU A 94 6.46 11.42 -2.91
C LEU A 94 7.92 11.35 -3.36
N VAL A 95 8.16 11.54 -4.65
CA VAL A 95 9.51 11.57 -5.24
C VAL A 95 9.70 12.88 -5.97
N LYS A 96 10.83 13.56 -5.73
CA LYS A 96 11.16 14.82 -6.38
C LYS A 96 11.94 14.57 -7.67
N LYS A 97 11.55 15.25 -8.75
CA LYS A 97 12.30 15.33 -10.02
C LYS A 97 12.28 16.75 -10.56
N GLY A 98 13.40 17.44 -10.44
CA GLY A 98 13.44 18.88 -10.70
C GLY A 98 12.44 19.64 -9.82
N ASP A 99 11.56 20.42 -10.43
CA ASP A 99 10.48 21.15 -9.74
C ASP A 99 9.23 20.29 -9.50
N ALA A 100 9.16 19.09 -10.10
CA ALA A 100 8.01 18.21 -9.92
C ALA A 100 8.13 17.42 -8.62
N LEU A 101 6.98 17.24 -7.96
CA LEU A 101 6.78 16.34 -6.83
C LEU A 101 5.74 15.30 -7.24
N ILE A 102 6.18 14.06 -7.43
CA ILE A 102 5.39 12.98 -8.01
C ILE A 102 4.89 12.06 -6.91
N ALA A 103 3.57 11.86 -6.85
CA ALA A 103 2.93 10.99 -5.88
C ALA A 103 2.69 9.58 -6.42
N PHE A 104 3.01 8.56 -5.60
CA PHE A 104 2.67 7.16 -5.84
C PHE A 104 2.01 6.56 -4.59
N ASN A 105 1.39 5.38 -4.78
CA ASN A 105 0.98 4.52 -3.68
C ASN A 105 1.42 3.08 -3.96
N THR A 106 2.32 2.57 -3.15
CA THR A 106 2.92 1.23 -3.26
C THR A 106 2.30 0.21 -2.31
N ASP A 107 1.33 0.60 -1.45
CA ASP A 107 0.73 -0.28 -0.44
C ASP A 107 0.07 -1.51 -1.09
N GLY A 108 -0.74 -1.29 -2.13
CA GLY A 108 -1.44 -2.38 -2.82
C GLY A 108 -0.47 -3.38 -3.45
N ARG A 109 0.52 -2.87 -4.19
CA ARG A 109 1.57 -3.70 -4.80
C ARG A 109 2.36 -4.47 -3.75
N GLY A 110 2.64 -3.84 -2.61
CA GLY A 110 3.32 -4.49 -1.48
C GLY A 110 2.48 -5.59 -0.86
N CYS A 111 1.17 -5.37 -0.67
CA CYS A 111 0.26 -6.37 -0.12
C CYS A 111 0.15 -7.60 -1.04
N VAL A 112 -0.14 -7.37 -2.33
CA VAL A 112 -0.27 -8.44 -3.32
C VAL A 112 1.04 -9.20 -3.46
N GLY A 113 2.16 -8.51 -3.70
CA GLY A 113 3.45 -9.17 -3.89
C GLY A 113 3.91 -9.99 -2.68
N TYR A 114 3.61 -9.54 -1.46
CA TYR A 114 3.89 -10.33 -0.26
C TYR A 114 2.99 -11.57 -0.16
N LEU A 115 1.68 -11.43 -0.39
CA LEU A 115 0.75 -12.55 -0.32
C LEU A 115 1.03 -13.60 -1.38
N GLU A 116 1.37 -13.21 -2.61
CA GLU A 116 1.79 -14.12 -3.68
C GLU A 116 3.10 -14.84 -3.32
N ARG A 117 4.08 -14.14 -2.78
CA ARG A 117 5.34 -14.73 -2.27
C ARG A 117 5.07 -15.79 -1.19
N THR A 118 4.01 -15.65 -0.39
CA THR A 118 3.59 -16.62 0.63
C THR A 118 2.60 -17.65 0.12
N GLY A 119 2.43 -17.76 -1.21
CA GLY A 119 1.68 -18.81 -1.89
C GLY A 119 0.18 -18.57 -2.04
N PHE A 120 -0.31 -17.33 -1.87
CA PHE A 120 -1.69 -16.97 -2.20
C PHE A 120 -1.80 -16.58 -3.68
N SER A 121 -2.80 -17.14 -4.40
CA SER A 121 -3.14 -16.71 -5.75
C SER A 121 -4.35 -15.78 -5.73
N PHE A 122 -4.23 -14.61 -6.35
CA PHE A 122 -5.35 -13.71 -6.55
C PHE A 122 -6.24 -14.10 -7.73
N ASP A 123 -5.73 -14.87 -8.68
CA ASP A 123 -6.46 -15.26 -9.90
C ASP A 123 -7.74 -16.02 -9.54
N GLY A 124 -8.89 -15.45 -9.93
CA GLY A 124 -10.23 -15.95 -9.63
C GLY A 124 -10.68 -15.82 -8.16
N ALA A 125 -9.83 -15.33 -7.24
CA ALA A 125 -10.11 -15.26 -5.82
C ALA A 125 -11.17 -14.20 -5.46
N LYS A 126 -11.90 -14.45 -4.35
CA LYS A 126 -12.83 -13.52 -3.72
C LYS A 126 -12.18 -12.89 -2.51
N ILE A 127 -12.09 -11.58 -2.49
CA ILE A 127 -11.36 -10.81 -1.48
C ILE A 127 -12.34 -9.95 -0.68
N ALA A 128 -12.30 -10.01 0.65
CA ALA A 128 -13.02 -9.11 1.54
C ALA A 128 -12.02 -8.15 2.23
N ILE A 129 -12.18 -6.85 2.06
CA ILE A 129 -11.29 -5.82 2.61
C ILE A 129 -12.05 -4.99 3.64
N CYS A 130 -11.62 -5.05 4.89
CA CYS A 130 -12.13 -4.22 5.97
C CYS A 130 -11.40 -2.87 5.97
N GLY A 131 -12.16 -1.77 5.79
CA GLY A 131 -11.62 -0.40 5.72
C GLY A 131 -11.91 0.28 4.39
N THR A 132 -11.87 1.62 4.40
CA THR A 132 -12.16 2.48 3.24
C THR A 132 -11.12 3.58 3.05
N GLY A 133 -9.99 3.46 3.72
CA GLY A 133 -8.88 4.40 3.64
C GLY A 133 -7.95 4.13 2.45
N PRO A 134 -6.92 4.98 2.25
CA PRO A 134 -6.00 4.87 1.13
C PRO A 134 -5.35 3.49 0.98
N THR A 135 -4.97 2.84 2.08
CA THR A 135 -4.38 1.49 2.04
C THR A 135 -5.39 0.44 1.55
N ALA A 136 -6.65 0.50 2.03
CA ALA A 136 -7.71 -0.41 1.59
C ALA A 136 -7.99 -0.26 0.07
N LEU A 137 -8.08 0.98 -0.43
CA LEU A 137 -8.31 1.26 -1.85
C LEU A 137 -7.10 0.87 -2.72
N ALA A 138 -5.88 1.06 -2.23
CA ALA A 138 -4.69 0.59 -2.91
C ALA A 138 -4.65 -0.94 -3.05
N ILE A 139 -5.04 -1.66 -1.98
CA ILE A 139 -5.12 -3.13 -1.99
C ILE A 139 -6.26 -3.59 -2.92
N LEU A 140 -7.44 -2.95 -2.88
CA LEU A 140 -8.56 -3.23 -3.77
C LEU A 140 -8.11 -3.17 -5.24
N HIS A 141 -7.44 -2.07 -5.62
CA HIS A 141 -6.91 -1.87 -6.96
C HIS A 141 -5.90 -2.95 -7.36
N ALA A 142 -4.93 -3.23 -6.48
CA ALA A 142 -3.89 -4.22 -6.77
C ALA A 142 -4.45 -5.65 -6.85
N ALA A 143 -5.41 -6.00 -6.00
CA ALA A 143 -6.08 -7.30 -6.05
C ALA A 143 -6.85 -7.52 -7.36
N ALA A 144 -7.53 -6.49 -7.85
CA ALA A 144 -8.20 -6.54 -9.16
C ALA A 144 -7.20 -6.75 -10.30
N ILE A 145 -6.07 -6.02 -10.31
CA ILE A 145 -5.00 -6.21 -11.31
C ILE A 145 -4.42 -7.62 -11.25
N ALA A 146 -4.31 -8.19 -10.05
CA ALA A 146 -3.79 -9.55 -9.85
C ALA A 146 -4.80 -10.66 -10.20
N GLY A 147 -6.00 -10.31 -10.73
CA GLY A 147 -6.98 -11.27 -11.25
C GLY A 147 -8.07 -11.68 -10.27
N ALA A 148 -8.27 -10.96 -9.16
CA ALA A 148 -9.38 -11.25 -8.25
C ALA A 148 -10.73 -11.17 -8.97
N SER A 149 -11.57 -12.21 -8.84
CA SER A 149 -12.89 -12.24 -9.46
C SER A 149 -13.90 -11.33 -8.74
N GLU A 150 -13.73 -11.14 -7.44
CA GLU A 150 -14.58 -10.29 -6.62
C GLU A 150 -13.76 -9.58 -5.54
N VAL A 151 -13.99 -8.28 -5.38
CA VAL A 151 -13.43 -7.51 -4.26
C VAL A 151 -14.56 -6.78 -3.53
N LEU A 152 -14.78 -7.16 -2.27
CA LEU A 152 -15.78 -6.60 -1.38
C LEU A 152 -15.15 -5.60 -0.41
N LEU A 153 -15.51 -4.32 -0.54
CA LEU A 153 -15.08 -3.27 0.38
C LEU A 153 -16.07 -3.16 1.56
N LEU A 154 -15.54 -3.25 2.78
CA LEU A 154 -16.34 -3.29 4.01
C LEU A 154 -16.04 -2.12 4.94
N SER A 155 -17.08 -1.60 5.56
CA SER A 155 -16.99 -0.61 6.63
C SER A 155 -18.04 -0.88 7.72
N ARG A 156 -17.96 -0.21 8.88
CA ARG A 156 -19.02 -0.21 9.88
C ARG A 156 -20.32 0.38 9.34
N ASP A 157 -20.18 1.39 8.49
CA ASP A 157 -21.27 2.06 7.79
C ASP A 157 -21.20 1.68 6.30
N LYS A 158 -22.27 1.03 5.81
CA LYS A 158 -22.38 0.61 4.41
C LYS A 158 -22.26 1.77 3.44
N GLU A 159 -22.84 2.93 3.76
CA GLU A 159 -22.81 4.11 2.92
C GLU A 159 -21.38 4.63 2.74
N ARG A 160 -20.58 4.59 3.80
CA ARG A 160 -19.16 4.95 3.73
C ARG A 160 -18.37 4.02 2.80
N ALA A 161 -18.69 2.73 2.80
CA ALA A 161 -18.07 1.78 1.88
C ALA A 161 -18.50 2.05 0.44
N ARG A 162 -19.80 2.34 0.24
CA ARG A 162 -20.32 2.75 -1.09
C ARG A 162 -19.62 3.99 -1.61
N ASP A 163 -19.61 5.08 -0.81
CA ASP A 163 -19.03 6.35 -1.23
C ASP A 163 -17.54 6.24 -1.56
N ALA A 164 -16.81 5.37 -0.85
CA ALA A 164 -15.41 5.12 -1.14
C ALA A 164 -15.23 4.36 -2.46
N LEU A 165 -16.08 3.36 -2.71
CA LEU A 165 -16.06 2.59 -3.95
C LEU A 165 -16.51 3.43 -5.15
N ASP A 166 -17.57 4.24 -5.00
CA ASP A 166 -18.07 5.12 -6.07
C ASP A 166 -16.96 6.10 -6.50
N ARG A 167 -16.28 6.77 -5.56
CA ARG A 167 -15.15 7.65 -5.89
C ARG A 167 -14.00 6.92 -6.59
N TYR A 168 -13.71 5.69 -6.17
CA TYR A 168 -12.69 4.88 -6.83
C TYR A 168 -13.07 4.54 -8.27
N VAL A 169 -14.33 4.13 -8.51
CA VAL A 169 -14.85 3.80 -9.85
C VAL A 169 -14.86 5.03 -10.75
N ASP A 170 -15.28 6.19 -10.24
CA ASP A 170 -15.28 7.46 -10.97
C ASP A 170 -13.86 7.89 -11.38
N GLU A 171 -12.89 7.81 -10.45
CA GLU A 171 -11.49 8.14 -10.75
C GLU A 171 -10.90 7.12 -11.74
N PHE A 172 -11.23 5.83 -11.59
CA PHE A 172 -10.80 4.79 -12.52
C PHE A 172 -11.35 5.04 -13.93
N GLY A 173 -12.63 5.36 -14.05
CA GLY A 173 -13.26 5.71 -15.34
C GLY A 173 -12.56 6.90 -16.01
N THR A 174 -12.26 7.95 -15.23
CA THR A 174 -11.52 9.11 -15.71
C THR A 174 -10.12 8.75 -16.23
N LEU A 175 -9.39 7.91 -15.49
CA LEU A 175 -8.06 7.45 -15.89
C LEU A 175 -8.11 6.50 -17.09
N ALA A 176 -9.09 5.62 -17.16
CA ALA A 176 -9.28 4.71 -18.28
C ALA A 176 -9.56 5.48 -19.58
N HIS A 177 -10.40 6.49 -19.54
CA HIS A 177 -10.66 7.37 -20.70
C HIS A 177 -9.41 8.13 -21.14
N ALA A 178 -8.68 8.73 -20.20
CA ALA A 178 -7.42 9.42 -20.49
C ALA A 178 -6.36 8.46 -21.06
N THR A 179 -6.35 7.21 -20.61
CA THR A 179 -5.43 6.18 -21.10
C THR A 179 -5.82 5.69 -22.49
N VAL A 180 -7.11 5.59 -22.79
CA VAL A 180 -7.60 5.23 -24.14
C VAL A 180 -7.21 6.28 -25.18
N ASP A 181 -7.29 7.56 -24.83
CA ASP A 181 -6.83 8.65 -25.69
C ASP A 181 -5.30 8.63 -25.90
N LEU A 182 -4.54 8.22 -24.89
CA LEU A 182 -3.10 7.98 -24.98
C LEU A 182 -2.77 6.68 -25.72
N GLN A 183 -3.65 5.68 -25.68
CA GLN A 183 -3.45 4.36 -26.30
C GLN A 183 -3.67 4.29 -27.80
N ALA A 184 -4.31 5.26 -28.40
CA ALA A 184 -4.15 5.48 -29.83
C ALA A 184 -2.66 5.62 -30.23
N ALA A 185 -1.77 5.77 -29.24
CA ALA A 185 -0.34 5.99 -29.40
C ALA A 185 0.60 4.90 -28.82
N VAL A 186 0.17 3.93 -27.96
CA VAL A 186 1.09 2.96 -27.30
C VAL A 186 0.48 1.58 -27.06
N ASP A 187 1.02 0.55 -27.70
CA ASP A 187 0.53 -0.85 -27.71
C ASP A 187 0.58 -1.64 -26.37
N GLY A 188 1.00 -1.05 -25.26
CA GLY A 188 1.32 -1.77 -24.00
C GLY A 188 0.16 -1.91 -22.99
N HIS A 189 -0.96 -1.21 -23.15
CA HIS A 189 -1.97 -1.07 -22.10
C HIS A 189 -3.24 -1.91 -22.23
N ARG A 190 -3.39 -2.69 -23.29
CA ARG A 190 -4.57 -3.55 -23.51
C ARG A 190 -4.78 -4.59 -22.40
N SER A 191 -3.69 -5.09 -21.80
CA SER A 191 -3.78 -6.09 -20.72
C SER A 191 -4.30 -5.51 -19.40
N PHE A 192 -4.09 -4.22 -19.15
CA PHE A 192 -4.57 -3.55 -17.92
C PHE A 192 -6.09 -3.36 -17.92
N LEU A 193 -6.66 -2.93 -19.03
CA LEU A 193 -8.11 -2.72 -19.17
C LEU A 193 -8.88 -4.03 -19.20
N THR A 194 -8.36 -5.07 -19.87
CA THR A 194 -9.01 -6.39 -19.98
C THR A 194 -9.05 -7.13 -18.64
N ALA A 195 -7.99 -7.10 -17.84
CA ALA A 195 -7.97 -7.75 -16.53
C ALA A 195 -8.97 -7.10 -15.54
N TYR A 196 -9.23 -5.81 -15.71
CA TYR A 196 -10.12 -5.06 -14.83
C TYR A 196 -11.62 -5.28 -15.13
N ASP A 197 -11.96 -5.57 -16.38
CA ASP A 197 -13.34 -5.85 -16.81
C ASP A 197 -13.90 -7.16 -16.21
N GLU A 198 -13.02 -8.02 -15.66
CA GLU A 198 -13.40 -9.31 -15.09
C GLU A 198 -13.63 -9.27 -13.57
N THR A 199 -13.26 -8.18 -12.89
CA THR A 199 -13.41 -8.05 -11.43
C THR A 199 -14.76 -7.42 -11.07
N THR A 200 -15.52 -8.11 -10.21
CA THR A 200 -16.75 -7.56 -9.62
C THR A 200 -16.44 -6.82 -8.32
N PHE A 201 -16.70 -5.51 -8.29
CA PHE A 201 -16.58 -4.71 -7.08
C PHE A 201 -17.89 -4.67 -6.30
N LYS A 202 -17.82 -4.90 -5.00
CA LYS A 202 -18.96 -4.85 -4.08
C LYS A 202 -18.65 -3.98 -2.86
N PHE A 203 -19.67 -3.49 -2.21
CA PHE A 203 -19.56 -2.79 -0.93
C PHE A 203 -20.56 -3.32 0.08
N GLY A 204 -20.25 -3.19 1.36
CA GLY A 204 -21.12 -3.67 2.41
C GLY A 204 -20.73 -3.19 3.81
N SER A 205 -21.52 -3.64 4.81
CA SER A 205 -21.14 -3.47 6.21
C SER A 205 -20.75 -4.81 6.82
N TYR A 206 -20.04 -4.75 7.94
CA TYR A 206 -19.62 -5.95 8.67
C TYR A 206 -20.80 -6.82 9.13
N THR A 207 -21.96 -6.21 9.39
CA THR A 207 -23.15 -6.88 9.91
C THR A 207 -24.07 -7.42 8.82
N THR A 208 -24.08 -6.81 7.63
CA THR A 208 -24.98 -7.21 6.53
C THR A 208 -24.30 -8.09 5.49
N SER A 209 -22.97 -8.19 5.51
CA SER A 209 -22.18 -8.93 4.51
C SER A 209 -21.57 -10.24 5.07
N THR A 210 -22.17 -10.81 6.10
CA THR A 210 -21.65 -11.99 6.81
C THR A 210 -21.38 -13.18 5.89
N GLN A 211 -22.30 -13.50 4.97
CA GLN A 211 -22.15 -14.58 4.01
C GLN A 211 -20.97 -14.34 3.06
N ALA A 212 -20.78 -13.08 2.63
CA ALA A 212 -19.69 -12.73 1.72
C ALA A 212 -18.32 -12.78 2.42
N ILE A 213 -18.25 -12.37 3.70
CA ILE A 213 -17.04 -12.51 4.52
C ILE A 213 -16.68 -13.99 4.67
N THR A 214 -17.64 -14.83 5.01
CA THR A 214 -17.44 -16.28 5.16
C THR A 214 -17.04 -16.95 3.82
N ALA A 215 -17.58 -16.47 2.69
CA ALA A 215 -17.31 -17.02 1.36
C ALA A 215 -16.00 -16.50 0.72
N ALA A 216 -15.38 -15.47 1.28
CA ALA A 216 -14.13 -14.92 0.75
C ALA A 216 -12.97 -15.91 0.89
N ASP A 217 -12.06 -15.93 -0.09
CA ASP A 217 -10.84 -16.73 -0.04
C ASP A 217 -9.78 -16.03 0.81
N LEU A 218 -9.79 -14.69 0.80
CA LEU A 218 -8.92 -13.83 1.59
C LEU A 218 -9.73 -12.74 2.29
N VAL A 219 -9.50 -12.58 3.59
CA VAL A 219 -10.05 -11.48 4.39
C VAL A 219 -8.91 -10.59 4.89
N ILE A 220 -8.99 -9.29 4.61
CA ILE A 220 -7.95 -8.32 4.94
C ILE A 220 -8.47 -7.31 5.95
N ASN A 221 -7.77 -7.14 7.08
CA ASN A 221 -7.94 -5.99 7.95
C ASN A 221 -7.04 -4.84 7.48
N ALA A 222 -7.61 -3.85 6.80
CA ALA A 222 -6.95 -2.60 6.42
C ALA A 222 -7.50 -1.39 7.22
N THR A 223 -8.03 -1.65 8.42
CA THR A 223 -8.44 -0.64 9.40
C THR A 223 -7.32 -0.37 10.41
N PRO A 224 -7.39 0.72 11.19
CA PRO A 224 -6.50 0.95 12.33
C PRO A 224 -6.78 0.05 13.55
N LEU A 225 -7.82 -0.79 13.52
CA LEU A 225 -8.17 -1.67 14.64
C LEU A 225 -7.08 -2.73 14.83
N GLY A 226 -6.57 -2.83 16.05
CA GLY A 226 -5.43 -3.66 16.42
C GLY A 226 -4.15 -2.85 16.66
N MET A 227 -4.13 -1.54 16.34
CA MET A 227 -2.99 -0.66 16.66
C MET A 227 -2.95 -0.27 18.14
N ARG A 228 -4.06 -0.41 18.86
CA ARG A 228 -4.14 -0.13 20.30
C ARG A 228 -4.48 -1.42 21.04
N GLU A 229 -3.89 -1.56 22.21
CA GLU A 229 -4.24 -2.66 23.10
C GLU A 229 -5.75 -2.65 23.41
N GLY A 230 -6.40 -3.81 23.30
CA GLY A 230 -7.84 -3.96 23.50
C GLY A 230 -8.73 -3.55 22.33
N ASP A 231 -8.17 -3.14 21.19
CA ASP A 231 -8.97 -2.90 19.98
C ASP A 231 -9.73 -4.18 19.57
N PRO A 232 -11.03 -4.08 19.23
CA PRO A 232 -11.77 -5.22 18.71
C PRO A 232 -11.37 -5.57 17.26
N ALA A 233 -11.72 -6.76 16.82
CA ALA A 233 -11.71 -7.08 15.39
C ALA A 233 -12.74 -6.23 14.63
N PRO A 234 -12.56 -6.00 13.30
CA PRO A 234 -13.51 -5.22 12.50
C PRO A 234 -14.91 -5.83 12.44
N PHE A 235 -15.01 -7.14 12.53
CA PHE A 235 -16.24 -7.92 12.45
C PHE A 235 -16.23 -9.08 13.46
N ASP A 236 -17.34 -9.81 13.58
CA ASP A 236 -17.44 -11.00 14.42
C ASP A 236 -16.53 -12.12 13.88
N VAL A 237 -15.45 -12.41 14.58
CA VAL A 237 -14.43 -13.37 14.17
C VAL A 237 -14.95 -14.82 14.02
N SER A 238 -16.16 -15.13 14.51
CA SER A 238 -16.82 -16.40 14.26
C SER A 238 -17.19 -16.62 12.79
N LEU A 239 -17.11 -15.57 11.96
CA LEU A 239 -17.31 -15.64 10.50
C LEU A 239 -16.12 -16.21 9.75
N PHE A 240 -14.95 -16.30 10.37
CA PHE A 240 -13.83 -16.99 9.78
C PHE A 240 -14.11 -18.50 9.63
N ARG A 241 -13.54 -19.10 8.60
CA ARG A 241 -13.61 -20.55 8.36
C ARG A 241 -12.23 -21.14 8.14
N GLU A 242 -12.11 -22.42 8.42
CA GLU A 242 -10.90 -23.19 8.10
C GLU A 242 -10.55 -23.12 6.61
N GLY A 243 -9.26 -23.00 6.31
CA GLY A 243 -8.72 -22.88 4.94
C GLY A 243 -8.82 -21.50 4.31
N GLN A 244 -9.43 -20.52 4.97
CA GLN A 244 -9.40 -19.12 4.55
C GLN A 244 -8.00 -18.51 4.74
N ARG A 245 -7.61 -17.58 3.88
CA ARG A 245 -6.47 -16.69 4.14
C ARG A 245 -6.94 -15.48 4.93
N ALA A 246 -6.22 -15.10 5.98
CA ALA A 246 -6.46 -13.88 6.73
C ALA A 246 -5.18 -13.02 6.75
N PHE A 247 -5.32 -11.76 6.47
CA PHE A 247 -4.22 -10.81 6.44
C PHE A 247 -4.54 -9.55 7.26
N ASP A 248 -3.68 -9.24 8.23
CA ASP A 248 -3.80 -8.00 9.02
C ASP A 248 -2.72 -7.02 8.59
N VAL A 249 -3.11 -5.85 8.09
CA VAL A 249 -2.14 -4.78 7.73
C VAL A 249 -1.41 -4.25 8.97
N VAL A 250 -1.98 -4.42 10.16
CA VAL A 250 -1.34 -4.08 11.44
C VAL A 250 -0.20 -5.06 11.72
N TYR A 251 0.94 -4.54 12.17
CA TYR A 251 2.12 -5.32 12.55
C TYR A 251 2.81 -4.69 13.78
N ALA A 252 3.61 -5.45 14.50
CA ALA A 252 4.40 -5.03 15.66
C ALA A 252 3.58 -4.45 16.85
N HIS A 253 2.28 -4.79 16.93
CA HIS A 253 1.38 -4.39 18.01
C HIS A 253 0.89 -5.57 18.87
N GLY A 254 1.63 -6.70 18.85
CA GLY A 254 1.21 -7.94 19.50
C GLY A 254 0.12 -8.68 18.69
N GLU A 255 -0.54 -9.65 19.32
CA GLU A 255 -1.60 -10.38 18.66
C GLU A 255 -2.92 -9.60 18.70
N THR A 256 -3.40 -9.18 17.52
CA THR A 256 -4.67 -8.47 17.39
C THR A 256 -5.87 -9.41 17.58
N ALA A 257 -7.05 -8.88 17.95
CA ALA A 257 -8.28 -9.68 18.03
C ALA A 257 -8.63 -10.33 16.68
N PHE A 258 -8.30 -9.67 15.56
CA PHE A 258 -8.44 -10.23 14.21
C PHE A 258 -7.51 -11.44 14.01
N ALA A 259 -6.24 -11.31 14.36
CA ALA A 259 -5.26 -12.40 14.27
C ALA A 259 -5.63 -13.61 15.13
N ALA A 260 -6.00 -13.36 16.38
CA ALA A 260 -6.42 -14.41 17.30
C ALA A 260 -7.65 -15.18 16.77
N GLY A 261 -8.68 -14.45 16.28
CA GLY A 261 -9.86 -15.07 15.69
C GLY A 261 -9.56 -15.88 14.44
N ALA A 262 -8.75 -15.36 13.53
CA ALA A 262 -8.34 -16.05 12.31
C ALA A 262 -7.58 -17.35 12.61
N LYS A 263 -6.61 -17.31 13.51
CA LYS A 263 -5.84 -18.49 13.93
C LYS A 263 -6.73 -19.54 14.62
N ALA A 264 -7.62 -19.11 15.50
CA ALA A 264 -8.55 -19.99 16.19
C ALA A 264 -9.51 -20.73 15.23
N ALA A 265 -9.86 -20.10 14.11
CA ALA A 265 -10.68 -20.68 13.05
C ALA A 265 -9.91 -21.55 12.05
N GLY A 266 -8.58 -21.70 12.20
CA GLY A 266 -7.75 -22.48 11.28
C GLY A 266 -7.42 -21.75 9.96
N CYS A 267 -7.50 -20.43 9.93
CA CYS A 267 -7.05 -19.65 8.77
C CYS A 267 -5.52 -19.68 8.64
N THR A 268 -5.04 -19.63 7.41
CA THR A 268 -3.64 -19.27 7.16
C THR A 268 -3.49 -17.78 7.36
N PHE A 269 -2.76 -17.36 8.41
CA PHE A 269 -2.65 -15.98 8.82
C PHE A 269 -1.28 -15.38 8.49
N ALA A 270 -1.26 -14.11 8.07
CA ALA A 270 -0.08 -13.28 7.99
C ALA A 270 -0.38 -11.85 8.45
N ASP A 271 0.64 -11.17 8.98
CA ASP A 271 0.54 -9.75 9.38
C ASP A 271 1.23 -8.81 8.37
N GLY A 272 1.15 -7.52 8.65
CA GLY A 272 1.64 -6.45 7.78
C GLY A 272 3.17 -6.32 7.69
N GLY A 273 3.95 -7.10 8.43
CA GLY A 273 5.42 -7.02 8.43
C GLY A 273 6.00 -7.26 7.03
N GLY A 274 5.57 -8.34 6.36
CA GLY A 274 6.01 -8.64 5.00
C GLY A 274 5.52 -7.63 3.96
N MET A 275 4.30 -7.13 4.10
CA MET A 275 3.79 -6.03 3.27
C MET A 275 4.62 -4.76 3.45
N LEU A 276 5.04 -4.43 4.67
CA LEU A 276 5.90 -3.28 4.94
C LEU A 276 7.20 -3.38 4.13
N VAL A 277 7.82 -4.56 4.09
CA VAL A 277 9.04 -4.80 3.31
C VAL A 277 8.74 -4.71 1.82
N ALA A 278 7.72 -5.40 1.33
CA ALA A 278 7.39 -5.46 -0.10
C ALA A 278 7.05 -4.07 -0.68
N GLN A 279 6.28 -3.23 0.05
CA GLN A 279 5.99 -1.86 -0.39
C GLN A 279 7.24 -0.98 -0.36
N ALA A 280 8.19 -1.26 0.54
CA ALA A 280 9.44 -0.52 0.59
C ALA A 280 10.34 -0.84 -0.60
N VAL A 281 10.40 -2.09 -1.04
CA VAL A 281 11.09 -2.48 -2.28
C VAL A 281 10.46 -1.76 -3.48
N ALA A 282 9.14 -1.78 -3.61
CA ALA A 282 8.44 -1.07 -4.68
C ALA A 282 8.70 0.45 -4.64
N THR A 283 8.90 1.01 -3.44
CA THR A 283 9.31 2.40 -3.26
C THR A 283 10.73 2.65 -3.79
N VAL A 284 11.71 1.80 -3.46
CA VAL A 284 13.08 1.93 -3.98
C VAL A 284 13.08 1.92 -5.51
N GLN A 285 12.35 0.98 -6.11
CA GLN A 285 12.19 0.91 -7.57
C GLN A 285 11.61 2.22 -8.14
N ALA A 286 10.53 2.74 -7.55
CA ALA A 286 9.92 3.99 -7.99
C ALA A 286 10.88 5.21 -7.86
N VAL A 287 11.68 5.27 -6.80
CA VAL A 287 12.68 6.34 -6.62
C VAL A 287 13.78 6.23 -7.68
N CYS A 288 14.27 5.01 -7.94
CA CYS A 288 15.27 4.76 -8.99
C CYS A 288 14.73 5.14 -10.37
N ASP A 289 13.53 4.69 -10.73
CA ASP A 289 12.87 4.98 -12.02
C ASP A 289 12.72 6.49 -12.26
N VAL A 290 12.18 7.22 -11.28
CA VAL A 290 12.00 8.68 -11.35
C VAL A 290 13.36 9.38 -11.48
N SER A 291 14.39 8.88 -10.80
CA SER A 291 15.74 9.42 -10.80
C SER A 291 16.56 9.02 -12.04
N GLY A 292 16.02 8.15 -12.91
CA GLY A 292 16.74 7.63 -14.09
C GLY A 292 17.88 6.69 -13.73
N ILE A 293 17.78 6.00 -12.59
CA ILE A 293 18.77 5.05 -12.08
C ILE A 293 18.28 3.64 -12.38
N ASP A 294 19.10 2.84 -13.06
CA ASP A 294 18.83 1.41 -13.20
C ASP A 294 19.10 0.70 -11.86
N CYS A 295 18.08 0.03 -11.34
CA CYS A 295 18.17 -0.75 -10.11
C CYS A 295 18.63 -2.16 -10.46
N GLU A 296 19.94 -2.44 -10.30
CA GLU A 296 20.57 -3.70 -10.70
C GLU A 296 20.10 -4.93 -9.88
N PHE A 297 19.37 -4.71 -8.77
CA PHE A 297 18.91 -5.77 -7.89
C PHE A 297 17.46 -6.15 -8.14
N SER A 298 17.18 -7.44 -8.09
CA SER A 298 15.83 -7.99 -8.16
C SER A 298 14.98 -7.61 -6.95
N PHE A 299 13.66 -7.76 -7.09
CA PHE A 299 12.73 -7.58 -5.97
C PHE A 299 13.11 -8.45 -4.77
N ASP A 300 13.42 -9.73 -5.00
CA ASP A 300 13.74 -10.68 -3.94
C ASP A 300 15.03 -10.31 -3.21
N GLU A 301 16.07 -9.89 -3.91
CA GLU A 301 17.32 -9.45 -3.29
C GLU A 301 17.14 -8.23 -2.40
N LEU A 302 16.35 -7.25 -2.84
CA LEU A 302 16.03 -6.07 -2.04
C LEU A 302 15.14 -6.42 -0.86
N PHE A 303 14.16 -7.31 -1.06
CA PHE A 303 13.25 -7.79 -0.02
C PHE A 303 14.04 -8.45 1.12
N GLU A 304 14.94 -9.39 0.81
CA GLU A 304 15.77 -10.07 1.82
C GLU A 304 16.65 -9.10 2.61
N VAL A 305 17.26 -8.12 1.95
CA VAL A 305 18.08 -7.10 2.64
C VAL A 305 17.24 -6.30 3.62
N MET A 306 16.05 -5.85 3.19
CA MET A 306 15.17 -5.05 4.03
C MET A 306 14.55 -5.86 5.17
N ALA A 307 14.11 -7.08 4.91
CA ALA A 307 13.54 -7.98 5.92
C ALA A 307 14.56 -8.27 7.02
N ASN A 308 15.77 -8.65 6.64
CA ASN A 308 16.86 -8.91 7.57
C ASN A 308 17.20 -7.66 8.41
N ALA A 309 17.31 -6.49 7.80
CA ALA A 309 17.59 -5.24 8.51
C ALA A 309 16.49 -4.86 9.51
N ALA A 310 15.23 -5.15 9.18
CA ALA A 310 14.08 -4.91 10.05
C ALA A 310 13.92 -5.96 11.17
N GLY A 311 14.60 -7.11 11.05
CA GLY A 311 14.43 -8.26 11.94
C GLY A 311 13.11 -9.00 11.72
N PHE A 312 12.59 -8.99 10.50
CA PHE A 312 11.40 -9.75 10.12
C PHE A 312 11.78 -11.14 9.58
N ASN A 313 11.10 -12.17 10.07
CA ASN A 313 11.14 -13.53 9.53
C ASN A 313 9.89 -13.70 8.62
N VAL A 314 9.97 -13.20 7.38
CA VAL A 314 8.85 -13.11 6.44
C VAL A 314 9.15 -13.81 5.12
#